data_e4286c81606162e55bfcb8f5178847fb
#
_entry.id   e4286c81606162e55bfcb8f5178847fb
#
_cell.length_a   1.000
_cell.length_b   1.000
_cell.length_c   1.000
_cell.angle_alpha   90.00
_cell.angle_beta   90.00
_cell.angle_gamma   90.00
#
_symmetry.space_group_name_H-M   'P 1'
#
loop_
_entity.id
_entity.type
_entity.pdbx_description
1 polymer ?
#
loop_
_entity_poly.entity_id
_entity_poly.type
_entity_poly.pdbx_seq_one_letter_code
_entity_poly.pdbx_strand_id
1 'polypeptide(L)'
;IPRRHPEFAILGAALTLSATLVVAESLVRALRPTPRSQVVRDDTEGLSLGTLHGTVVWQTAEPVVDRRACQQHPDRYRIVAVGGSITRGSGVEGPDVWTEVLAGRLGDAACVENRAQPGATGEQKRAFALQALAEEPPPDLLFWEVWTNDRGRFLRLGDVAYDTEPYPTDSSGRPNPWSLPDTLNARLFGGSALYTYAVLASASDAHRDIASLWPALLEDTLVPVLDAADATGTEVVVLYAPALDRPFATWRADRYPAYAAVDALVAERSLDAVRIAEVFGDADPSAMGVDACCHYSVEGHRRVAEALEPRVRARLTARDAPLPR
;
A
#
# COMPACT_ATOMS: atom_id res chain seq x y z
N ILE A 1 -6.71 43.33 54.91
CA ILE A 1 -6.13 42.33 53.97
C ILE A 1 -6.92 42.45 52.67
N PRO A 2 -6.30 42.90 51.55
CA PRO A 2 -7.02 43.01 50.27
C PRO A 2 -7.50 41.60 49.82
N ARG A 3 -8.80 41.49 49.54
CA ARG A 3 -9.39 40.29 48.95
C ARG A 3 -8.72 40.08 47.60
N ARG A 4 -7.92 39.04 47.46
CA ARG A 4 -7.42 38.60 46.17
C ARG A 4 -8.62 38.09 45.34
N HIS A 5 -8.88 38.70 44.22
CA HIS A 5 -9.95 38.32 43.29
C HIS A 5 -9.48 37.07 42.51
N PRO A 6 -9.97 35.88 42.85
CA PRO A 6 -9.51 34.65 42.24
C PRO A 6 -9.80 34.59 40.71
N GLU A 7 -10.82 35.31 40.25
CA GLU A 7 -11.18 35.43 38.85
C GLU A 7 -10.06 36.00 37.97
N PHE A 8 -9.29 36.99 38.50
CA PHE A 8 -8.14 37.54 37.74
C PHE A 8 -6.97 36.58 37.67
N ALA A 9 -6.78 35.73 38.65
CA ALA A 9 -5.76 34.70 38.63
C ALA A 9 -6.11 33.61 37.62
N ILE A 10 -7.38 33.20 37.56
CA ILE A 10 -7.87 32.20 36.58
C ILE A 10 -7.77 32.76 35.17
N LEU A 11 -8.21 34.00 34.94
CA LEU A 11 -8.12 34.64 33.63
C LEU A 11 -6.66 34.77 33.16
N GLY A 12 -5.78 35.21 34.05
CA GLY A 12 -4.35 35.31 33.78
C GLY A 12 -3.73 33.95 33.40
N ALA A 13 -4.05 32.90 34.15
CA ALA A 13 -3.59 31.55 33.86
C ALA A 13 -4.11 31.03 32.49
N ALA A 14 -5.39 31.28 32.20
CA ALA A 14 -5.98 30.89 30.93
C ALA A 14 -5.35 31.64 29.75
N LEU A 15 -5.10 32.92 29.86
CA LEU A 15 -4.42 33.71 28.82
C LEU A 15 -2.97 33.27 28.60
N THR A 16 -2.25 32.99 29.69
CA THR A 16 -0.87 32.49 29.60
C THR A 16 -0.83 31.12 28.92
N LEU A 17 -1.72 30.21 29.31
CA LEU A 17 -1.80 28.89 28.67
C LEU A 17 -2.12 29.00 27.19
N SER A 18 -3.09 29.82 26.81
CA SER A 18 -3.46 30.03 25.40
C SER A 18 -2.30 30.61 24.59
N ALA A 19 -1.60 31.61 25.12
CA ALA A 19 -0.42 32.19 24.47
C ALA A 19 0.70 31.14 24.30
N THR A 20 0.94 30.33 25.31
CA THR A 20 1.95 29.26 25.27
C THR A 20 1.60 28.24 24.20
N LEU A 21 0.34 27.83 24.10
CA LEU A 21 -0.11 26.87 23.07
C LEU A 21 0.02 27.45 21.65
N VAL A 22 -0.31 28.73 21.45
CA VAL A 22 -0.13 29.39 20.13
C VAL A 22 1.34 29.46 19.76
N VAL A 23 2.22 29.82 20.70
CA VAL A 23 3.67 29.82 20.42
C VAL A 23 4.19 28.41 20.12
N ALA A 24 3.80 27.44 20.92
CA ALA A 24 4.21 26.03 20.69
C ALA A 24 3.74 25.51 19.32
N GLU A 25 2.49 25.77 18.95
CA GLU A 25 1.94 25.41 17.63
C GLU A 25 2.74 26.09 16.50
N SER A 26 3.04 27.39 16.64
CA SER A 26 3.80 28.14 15.65
C SER A 26 5.22 27.61 15.48
N LEU A 27 5.87 27.27 16.60
CA LEU A 27 7.21 26.66 16.59
C LEU A 27 7.19 25.28 15.93
N VAL A 28 6.22 24.43 16.26
CA VAL A 28 6.10 23.10 15.63
C VAL A 28 5.91 23.26 14.13
N ARG A 29 5.03 24.14 13.66
CA ARG A 29 4.82 24.42 12.24
C ARG A 29 6.07 24.96 11.53
N ALA A 30 6.86 25.80 12.22
CA ALA A 30 8.07 26.37 11.65
C ALA A 30 9.26 25.39 11.58
N LEU A 31 9.36 24.49 12.55
CA LEU A 31 10.50 23.61 12.72
C LEU A 31 10.27 22.20 12.14
N ARG A 32 9.02 21.83 11.91
CA ARG A 32 8.65 20.49 11.42
C ARG A 32 7.83 20.60 10.14
N PRO A 33 8.04 19.70 9.18
CA PRO A 33 7.19 19.65 8.00
C PRO A 33 5.74 19.46 8.43
N THR A 34 4.82 20.12 7.74
CA THR A 34 3.39 19.91 7.98
C THR A 34 3.07 18.43 7.85
N PRO A 35 2.47 17.79 8.87
CA PRO A 35 2.15 16.38 8.79
C PRO A 35 1.22 16.15 7.61
N ARG A 36 1.67 15.40 6.62
CA ARG A 36 0.80 14.85 5.60
C ARG A 36 0.30 13.52 6.14
N SER A 37 -0.82 13.53 6.82
CA SER A 37 -1.42 12.29 7.27
C SER A 37 -2.24 11.69 6.13
N GLN A 38 -1.90 10.48 5.75
CA GLN A 38 -2.72 9.64 4.92
C GLN A 38 -3.33 8.58 5.86
N VAL A 39 -4.61 8.73 6.18
CA VAL A 39 -5.33 7.70 6.93
C VAL A 39 -5.93 6.77 5.90
N VAL A 40 -5.42 5.55 5.83
CA VAL A 40 -6.05 4.48 5.06
C VAL A 40 -7.07 3.83 5.97
N ARG A 41 -8.34 3.93 5.61
CA ARG A 41 -9.44 3.30 6.34
C ARG A 41 -9.69 1.91 5.76
N ASP A 42 -9.67 0.91 6.62
CA ASP A 42 -10.08 -0.44 6.30
C ASP A 42 -11.61 -0.53 6.47
N ASP A 43 -12.33 -0.26 5.38
CA ASP A 43 -13.77 -0.46 5.30
C ASP A 43 -14.04 -1.57 4.29
N THR A 44 -14.48 -2.71 4.75
CA THR A 44 -14.84 -3.85 3.89
C THR A 44 -16.03 -3.57 2.95
N GLU A 45 -16.68 -2.44 3.07
CA GLU A 45 -17.87 -2.09 2.26
C GLU A 45 -17.75 -0.81 1.41
N GLY A 46 -16.62 -0.12 1.44
CA GLY A 46 -16.44 1.08 0.62
C GLY A 46 -15.19 1.87 0.98
N LEU A 47 -14.20 1.83 0.12
CA LEU A 47 -12.96 2.57 0.31
C LEU A 47 -13.19 4.06 0.12
N SER A 48 -13.01 4.84 1.17
CA SER A 48 -12.75 6.26 1.07
C SER A 48 -11.30 6.53 1.46
N LEU A 49 -10.45 6.83 0.47
CA LEU A 49 -9.15 7.44 0.69
C LEU A 49 -9.38 8.90 1.09
N GLY A 50 -9.34 9.18 2.38
CA GLY A 50 -9.33 10.55 2.87
C GLY A 50 -7.90 11.09 2.88
N THR A 51 -7.56 11.99 1.95
CA THR A 51 -6.35 12.79 2.12
C THR A 51 -6.68 14.06 2.89
N LEU A 52 -5.82 14.49 3.81
CA LEU A 52 -5.98 15.74 4.57
C LEU A 52 -5.89 17.02 3.70
N HIS A 53 -5.62 16.89 2.42
CA HIS A 53 -5.56 17.96 1.43
C HIS A 53 -6.42 17.65 0.19
N GLY A 54 -7.70 17.36 0.44
CA GLY A 54 -8.77 17.73 -0.51
C GLY A 54 -8.79 17.09 -1.90
N THR A 55 -8.02 16.03 -2.18
CA THR A 55 -8.21 15.28 -3.42
C THR A 55 -8.81 13.92 -3.08
N VAL A 56 -10.09 13.80 -3.28
CA VAL A 56 -10.80 12.52 -3.16
C VAL A 56 -10.70 11.82 -4.50
N VAL A 57 -10.01 10.71 -4.55
CA VAL A 57 -10.06 9.82 -5.71
C VAL A 57 -11.21 8.86 -5.50
N TRP A 58 -12.29 9.08 -6.21
CA TRP A 58 -13.44 8.19 -6.21
C TRP A 58 -13.15 7.00 -7.11
N GLN A 59 -13.38 5.82 -6.59
CA GLN A 59 -13.38 4.61 -7.38
C GLN A 59 -14.78 4.12 -7.55
N THR A 60 -15.20 3.96 -8.79
CA THR A 60 -16.40 3.21 -9.11
C THR A 60 -16.18 1.75 -8.73
N ALA A 61 -17.01 1.27 -7.84
CA ALA A 61 -17.07 -0.13 -7.50
C ALA A 61 -17.53 -0.90 -8.74
N GLU A 62 -16.62 -1.61 -9.37
CA GLU A 62 -16.87 -2.94 -9.91
C GLU A 62 -15.60 -3.45 -10.55
N PRO A 63 -15.13 -4.63 -10.13
CA PRO A 63 -14.00 -5.26 -10.78
C PRO A 63 -14.45 -5.77 -12.15
N VAL A 64 -13.99 -5.13 -13.22
CA VAL A 64 -13.98 -5.79 -14.53
C VAL A 64 -12.85 -6.82 -14.48
N VAL A 65 -13.06 -7.86 -13.69
CA VAL A 65 -12.24 -9.05 -13.78
C VAL A 65 -13.07 -10.04 -14.55
N ASP A 66 -12.75 -10.30 -15.79
CA ASP A 66 -13.35 -11.41 -16.49
C ASP A 66 -12.73 -12.72 -15.98
N ARG A 67 -13.12 -13.10 -14.74
CA ARG A 67 -12.79 -14.43 -14.18
C ARG A 67 -13.23 -15.55 -15.09
N ARG A 68 -14.17 -15.30 -16.00
CA ARG A 68 -14.72 -16.30 -16.92
C ARG A 68 -13.72 -16.70 -17.98
N ALA A 69 -12.82 -15.80 -18.41
CA ALA A 69 -11.84 -16.13 -19.43
C ALA A 69 -10.90 -17.28 -19.02
N CYS A 70 -10.39 -17.26 -17.78
CA CYS A 70 -9.55 -18.34 -17.28
C CYS A 70 -10.33 -19.63 -16.97
N GLN A 71 -11.56 -19.51 -16.47
CA GLN A 71 -12.42 -20.67 -16.19
C GLN A 71 -12.90 -21.37 -17.46
N GLN A 72 -13.06 -20.64 -18.56
CA GLN A 72 -13.48 -21.19 -19.85
C GLN A 72 -12.36 -21.95 -20.59
N HIS A 73 -11.10 -21.72 -20.21
CA HIS A 73 -9.94 -22.28 -20.84
C HIS A 73 -8.97 -22.89 -19.81
N PRO A 74 -9.36 -23.98 -19.13
CA PRO A 74 -8.57 -24.57 -18.03
C PRO A 74 -7.23 -25.17 -18.49
N ASP A 75 -7.01 -25.33 -19.78
CA ASP A 75 -5.79 -25.78 -20.42
C ASP A 75 -4.75 -24.69 -20.63
N ARG A 76 -5.16 -23.41 -20.55
CA ARG A 76 -4.24 -22.27 -20.66
C ARG A 76 -3.39 -22.12 -19.40
N TYR A 77 -2.19 -21.55 -19.58
CA TYR A 77 -1.35 -21.13 -18.45
C TYR A 77 -2.08 -20.06 -17.66
N ARG A 78 -2.39 -20.37 -16.42
CA ARG A 78 -3.20 -19.51 -15.56
C ARG A 78 -2.34 -18.62 -14.69
N ILE A 79 -2.53 -17.32 -14.81
CA ILE A 79 -1.83 -16.29 -14.06
C ILE A 79 -2.83 -15.54 -13.17
N VAL A 80 -2.51 -15.40 -11.89
CA VAL A 80 -3.29 -14.59 -10.96
C VAL A 80 -2.45 -13.42 -10.45
N ALA A 81 -2.97 -12.21 -10.54
CA ALA A 81 -2.35 -11.01 -10.00
C ALA A 81 -3.09 -10.57 -8.73
N VAL A 82 -2.37 -10.48 -7.62
CA VAL A 82 -2.89 -10.02 -6.32
C VAL A 82 -2.19 -8.73 -5.92
N GLY A 83 -2.97 -7.73 -5.57
CA GLY A 83 -2.42 -6.42 -5.25
C GLY A 83 -3.45 -5.42 -4.72
N GLY A 84 -3.01 -4.19 -4.60
CA GLY A 84 -3.81 -3.03 -4.23
C GLY A 84 -4.37 -2.28 -5.44
N SER A 85 -4.57 -0.98 -5.27
CA SER A 85 -5.07 -0.08 -6.32
C SER A 85 -4.14 0.01 -7.54
N ILE A 86 -2.86 -0.21 -7.37
CA ILE A 86 -1.86 -0.18 -8.44
C ILE A 86 -2.09 -1.35 -9.40
N THR A 87 -2.10 -2.58 -8.90
CA THR A 87 -2.40 -3.78 -9.71
C THR A 87 -3.82 -3.75 -10.24
N ARG A 88 -4.77 -3.18 -9.48
CA ARG A 88 -6.15 -2.99 -9.93
C ARG A 88 -6.25 -2.08 -11.15
N GLY A 89 -5.33 -1.16 -11.33
CA GLY A 89 -5.34 -0.18 -12.40
C GLY A 89 -6.17 1.06 -12.09
N SER A 90 -6.17 1.50 -10.82
CA SER A 90 -6.86 2.73 -10.46
C SER A 90 -6.32 3.93 -11.24
N GLY A 91 -7.22 4.65 -11.90
CA GLY A 91 -6.89 5.84 -12.70
C GLY A 91 -6.75 5.59 -14.19
N VAL A 92 -6.86 4.35 -14.67
CA VAL A 92 -6.90 4.00 -16.09
C VAL A 92 -8.12 3.11 -16.40
N GLU A 93 -8.48 3.01 -17.66
CA GLU A 93 -9.57 2.12 -18.09
C GLU A 93 -9.11 0.66 -18.12
N GLY A 94 -10.06 -0.27 -17.99
CA GLY A 94 -9.78 -1.70 -17.89
C GLY A 94 -8.79 -2.24 -18.92
N PRO A 95 -8.94 -1.99 -20.23
CA PRO A 95 -8.03 -2.47 -21.26
C PRO A 95 -6.58 -1.99 -21.13
N ASP A 96 -6.36 -0.86 -20.44
CA ASP A 96 -5.05 -0.25 -20.26
C ASP A 96 -4.35 -0.72 -18.97
N VAL A 97 -5.00 -1.54 -18.17
CA VAL A 97 -4.39 -2.13 -16.96
C VAL A 97 -3.34 -3.15 -17.36
N TRP A 98 -2.20 -3.17 -16.67
CA TRP A 98 -1.07 -4.04 -17.05
C TRP A 98 -1.44 -5.53 -17.15
N THR A 99 -2.40 -6.00 -16.37
CA THR A 99 -2.90 -7.39 -16.43
C THR A 99 -3.59 -7.67 -17.75
N GLU A 100 -4.44 -6.75 -18.22
CA GLU A 100 -5.14 -6.87 -19.50
C GLU A 100 -4.18 -6.69 -20.69
N VAL A 101 -3.26 -5.73 -20.59
CA VAL A 101 -2.20 -5.55 -21.59
C VAL A 101 -1.34 -6.80 -21.68
N LEU A 102 -0.95 -7.41 -20.55
CA LEU A 102 -0.19 -8.65 -20.52
C LEU A 102 -0.99 -9.82 -21.13
N ALA A 103 -2.25 -9.96 -20.76
CA ALA A 103 -3.14 -10.97 -21.32
C ALA A 103 -3.24 -10.85 -22.86
N GLY A 104 -3.47 -9.63 -23.36
CA GLY A 104 -3.51 -9.37 -24.80
C GLY A 104 -2.20 -9.73 -25.52
N ARG A 105 -1.05 -9.49 -24.90
CA ARG A 105 0.28 -9.81 -25.45
C ARG A 105 0.57 -11.32 -25.45
N LEU A 106 0.09 -12.05 -24.46
CA LEU A 106 0.25 -13.50 -24.35
C LEU A 106 -0.74 -14.26 -25.25
N GLY A 107 -1.88 -13.66 -25.57
CA GLY A 107 -2.91 -14.25 -26.41
C GLY A 107 -3.46 -15.54 -25.82
N ASP A 108 -3.66 -16.54 -26.66
CA ASP A 108 -4.25 -17.82 -26.26
C ASP A 108 -3.32 -18.71 -25.40
N ALA A 109 -2.05 -18.35 -25.27
CA ALA A 109 -1.09 -19.15 -24.50
C ALA A 109 -1.34 -19.08 -22.99
N ALA A 110 -1.89 -17.98 -22.50
CA ALA A 110 -2.15 -17.76 -21.07
C ALA A 110 -3.42 -16.97 -20.86
N CYS A 111 -3.97 -17.09 -19.66
CA CYS A 111 -5.00 -16.18 -19.16
C CYS A 111 -4.52 -15.46 -17.91
N VAL A 112 -4.87 -14.21 -17.75
CA VAL A 112 -4.49 -13.37 -16.61
C VAL A 112 -5.73 -12.95 -15.84
N GLU A 113 -5.76 -13.26 -14.55
CA GLU A 113 -6.85 -12.91 -13.64
C GLU A 113 -6.37 -11.85 -12.66
N ASN A 114 -7.02 -10.69 -12.64
CA ASN A 114 -6.70 -9.61 -11.71
C ASN A 114 -7.59 -9.70 -10.47
N ARG A 115 -7.04 -10.11 -9.32
CA ARG A 115 -7.70 -10.18 -8.01
C ARG A 115 -7.31 -9.04 -7.08
N ALA A 116 -6.78 -7.97 -7.63
CA ALA A 116 -6.41 -6.81 -6.85
C ALA A 116 -7.64 -6.01 -6.42
N GLN A 117 -7.57 -5.45 -5.23
CA GLN A 117 -8.59 -4.55 -4.70
C GLN A 117 -7.95 -3.25 -4.23
N PRO A 118 -8.52 -2.08 -4.57
CA PRO A 118 -8.02 -0.81 -4.09
C PRO A 118 -7.98 -0.77 -2.56
N GLY A 119 -6.83 -0.32 -2.01
CA GLY A 119 -6.62 -0.26 -0.57
C GLY A 119 -6.49 -1.61 0.13
N ALA A 120 -6.35 -2.72 -0.60
CA ALA A 120 -6.15 -4.03 0.02
C ALA A 120 -4.92 -4.02 0.92
N THR A 121 -5.11 -4.50 2.14
CA THR A 121 -4.05 -4.76 3.10
C THR A 121 -3.33 -6.06 2.76
N GLY A 122 -2.18 -6.32 3.40
CA GLY A 122 -1.48 -7.59 3.27
C GLY A 122 -2.36 -8.80 3.61
N GLU A 123 -3.21 -8.67 4.64
CA GLU A 123 -4.15 -9.73 5.03
C GLU A 123 -5.22 -10.00 3.98
N GLN A 124 -5.77 -8.95 3.38
CA GLN A 124 -6.75 -9.09 2.30
C GLN A 124 -6.10 -9.69 1.05
N LYS A 125 -4.88 -9.25 0.69
CA LYS A 125 -4.10 -9.85 -0.39
C LYS A 125 -3.85 -11.33 -0.13
N ARG A 126 -3.47 -11.69 1.11
CA ARG A 126 -3.33 -13.10 1.52
C ARG A 126 -4.62 -13.89 1.28
N ALA A 127 -5.76 -13.38 1.71
CA ALA A 127 -7.04 -14.04 1.52
C ALA A 127 -7.35 -14.28 0.04
N PHE A 128 -7.10 -13.29 -0.83
CA PHE A 128 -7.30 -13.42 -2.28
C PHE A 128 -6.35 -14.45 -2.91
N ALA A 129 -5.08 -14.45 -2.50
CA ALA A 129 -4.10 -15.41 -2.98
C ALA A 129 -4.43 -16.84 -2.56
N LEU A 130 -4.71 -17.06 -1.26
CA LEU A 130 -5.08 -18.40 -0.75
C LEU A 130 -6.37 -18.91 -1.39
N GLN A 131 -7.35 -18.03 -1.65
CA GLN A 131 -8.54 -18.41 -2.39
C GLN A 131 -8.20 -18.88 -3.82
N ALA A 132 -7.28 -18.18 -4.51
CA ALA A 132 -6.86 -18.56 -5.85
C ALA A 132 -6.12 -19.91 -5.85
N LEU A 133 -5.23 -20.10 -4.87
CA LEU A 133 -4.44 -21.33 -4.73
C LEU A 133 -5.29 -22.55 -4.36
N ALA A 134 -6.45 -22.34 -3.73
CA ALA A 134 -7.40 -23.41 -3.38
C ALA A 134 -8.34 -23.79 -4.53
N GLU A 135 -8.29 -23.13 -5.66
CA GLU A 135 -9.13 -23.47 -6.84
C GLU A 135 -8.55 -24.68 -7.62
N GLU A 136 -9.41 -25.39 -8.32
CA GLU A 136 -9.08 -26.53 -9.15
C GLU A 136 -9.29 -26.21 -10.65
N PRO A 137 -8.24 -26.15 -11.49
CA PRO A 137 -6.84 -26.22 -11.13
C PRO A 137 -6.32 -24.95 -10.46
N PRO A 138 -5.26 -25.04 -9.63
CA PRO A 138 -4.62 -23.85 -9.07
C PRO A 138 -3.95 -23.02 -10.18
N PRO A 139 -3.58 -21.74 -9.93
CA PRO A 139 -2.82 -20.95 -10.89
C PRO A 139 -1.42 -21.53 -11.10
N ASP A 140 -0.91 -21.42 -12.32
CA ASP A 140 0.49 -21.76 -12.63
C ASP A 140 1.45 -20.68 -12.09
N LEU A 141 1.00 -19.42 -12.07
CA LEU A 141 1.80 -18.26 -11.63
C LEU A 141 0.96 -17.27 -10.83
N LEU A 142 1.52 -16.77 -9.74
CA LEU A 142 0.94 -15.72 -8.91
C LEU A 142 1.87 -14.51 -8.89
N PHE A 143 1.37 -13.34 -9.29
CA PHE A 143 2.02 -12.06 -9.06
C PHE A 143 1.55 -11.47 -7.75
N TRP A 144 2.48 -11.15 -6.85
CA TRP A 144 2.23 -10.51 -5.56
C TRP A 144 2.77 -9.10 -5.55
N GLU A 145 1.89 -8.10 -5.53
CA GLU A 145 2.28 -6.71 -5.38
C GLU A 145 2.65 -6.39 -3.94
N VAL A 146 3.81 -5.79 -3.74
CA VAL A 146 4.24 -5.20 -2.47
C VAL A 146 4.15 -3.68 -2.57
N TRP A 147 3.45 -3.11 -1.62
CA TRP A 147 3.32 -1.67 -1.47
C TRP A 147 3.40 -1.26 0.00
N THR A 148 3.82 -0.03 0.27
CA THR A 148 4.05 0.48 1.62
C THR A 148 2.82 0.55 2.52
N ASN A 149 1.61 0.45 1.97
CA ASN A 149 0.34 0.46 2.72
C ASN A 149 -0.25 -0.94 2.98
N ASP A 150 0.52 -2.00 2.76
CA ASP A 150 0.05 -3.38 2.97
C ASP A 150 -0.38 -3.65 4.42
N ARG A 151 0.08 -2.84 5.36
CA ARG A 151 -0.35 -2.93 6.75
C ARG A 151 -1.72 -2.29 7.03
N GLY A 152 -2.28 -1.55 6.14
CA GLY A 152 -3.64 -1.02 6.23
C GLY A 152 -3.78 0.27 7.03
N ARG A 153 -3.22 0.38 8.24
CA ARG A 153 -3.34 1.57 9.09
C ARG A 153 -1.99 2.18 9.41
N PHE A 154 -1.62 3.24 8.73
CA PHE A 154 -0.43 4.00 9.06
C PHE A 154 -0.64 5.50 8.88
N LEU A 155 0.11 6.27 9.65
CA LEU A 155 0.22 7.70 9.53
C LEU A 155 1.60 8.05 8.97
N ARG A 156 1.65 8.76 7.85
CA ARG A 156 2.91 9.18 7.26
C ARG A 156 3.24 10.62 7.66
N LEU A 157 4.46 10.81 8.17
CA LEU A 157 5.03 12.11 8.48
C LEU A 157 6.37 12.25 7.77
N GLY A 158 6.39 13.00 6.68
CA GLY A 158 7.56 13.04 5.81
C GLY A 158 7.84 11.65 5.24
N ASP A 159 9.06 11.16 5.45
CA ASP A 159 9.49 9.84 4.96
C ASP A 159 9.26 8.70 5.98
N VAL A 160 8.76 9.02 7.18
CA VAL A 160 8.51 8.03 8.24
C VAL A 160 7.05 7.68 8.29
N ALA A 161 6.76 6.39 8.28
CA ALA A 161 5.41 5.86 8.47
C ALA A 161 5.29 5.27 9.90
N TYR A 162 4.19 5.58 10.58
CA TYR A 162 3.91 5.15 11.95
C TYR A 162 2.71 4.22 11.94
N ASP A 163 2.85 3.10 12.65
CA ASP A 163 1.73 2.20 12.89
C ASP A 163 0.68 2.87 13.80
N THR A 164 -0.56 2.87 13.36
CA THR A 164 -1.67 3.44 14.14
C THR A 164 -2.60 2.38 14.74
N GLU A 165 -2.39 1.09 14.45
CA GLU A 165 -3.24 0.01 14.97
C GLU A 165 -3.29 -0.10 16.50
N PRO A 166 -2.18 0.14 17.25
CA PRO A 166 -2.23 0.05 18.70
C PRO A 166 -3.06 1.14 19.37
N TYR A 167 -3.47 2.14 18.61
CA TYR A 167 -4.24 3.26 19.18
C TYR A 167 -5.73 3.01 19.08
N PRO A 168 -6.50 3.38 20.12
CA PRO A 168 -7.92 3.63 19.94
C PRO A 168 -8.10 4.62 18.79
N THR A 169 -9.01 4.33 17.88
CA THR A 169 -9.31 5.20 16.75
C THR A 169 -10.67 5.86 16.94
N ASP A 170 -10.86 7.04 16.35
CA ASP A 170 -12.19 7.61 16.18
C ASP A 170 -12.98 6.85 15.09
N SER A 171 -14.26 7.20 14.91
CA SER A 171 -15.13 6.57 13.90
C SER A 171 -14.63 6.69 12.46
N SER A 172 -13.65 7.55 12.20
CA SER A 172 -12.99 7.73 10.89
C SER A 172 -11.61 7.08 10.81
N GLY A 173 -11.22 6.29 11.82
CA GLY A 173 -9.95 5.57 11.85
C GLY A 173 -8.73 6.42 12.21
N ARG A 174 -8.90 7.66 12.70
CA ARG A 174 -7.77 8.48 13.17
C ARG A 174 -7.35 8.06 14.57
N PRO A 175 -6.05 8.04 14.88
CA PRO A 175 -5.58 7.78 16.24
C PRO A 175 -6.23 8.71 17.24
N ASN A 176 -6.78 8.15 18.31
CA ASN A 176 -7.45 8.85 19.38
C ASN A 176 -7.06 8.29 20.76
N PRO A 177 -5.77 8.36 21.15
CA PRO A 177 -5.25 7.73 22.36
C PRO A 177 -5.88 8.30 23.65
N TRP A 178 -6.46 9.49 23.57
CA TRP A 178 -7.11 10.15 24.71
C TRP A 178 -8.62 10.05 24.70
N SER A 179 -9.20 9.22 23.81
CA SER A 179 -10.66 9.00 23.71
C SER A 179 -11.48 10.30 23.62
N LEU A 180 -10.97 11.26 22.86
CA LEU A 180 -11.69 12.53 22.62
C LEU A 180 -12.95 12.27 21.78
N PRO A 181 -13.98 13.12 21.89
CA PRO A 181 -15.09 13.07 20.95
C PRO A 181 -14.61 13.16 19.50
N ASP A 182 -15.15 12.35 18.60
CA ASP A 182 -14.72 12.21 17.21
C ASP A 182 -14.59 13.54 16.47
N THR A 183 -15.57 14.44 16.66
CA THR A 183 -15.55 15.78 16.05
C THR A 183 -14.41 16.65 16.56
N LEU A 184 -14.03 16.51 17.83
CA LEU A 184 -12.92 17.24 18.43
C LEU A 184 -11.59 16.63 17.95
N ASN A 185 -11.45 15.31 18.00
CA ASN A 185 -10.27 14.62 17.49
C ASN A 185 -10.00 14.97 16.01
N ALA A 186 -11.04 14.93 15.16
CA ALA A 186 -10.96 15.30 13.76
C ALA A 186 -10.44 16.73 13.53
N ARG A 187 -10.97 17.70 14.33
CA ARG A 187 -10.54 19.11 14.23
C ARG A 187 -9.10 19.31 14.69
N LEU A 188 -8.71 18.66 15.78
CA LEU A 188 -7.36 18.77 16.31
C LEU A 188 -6.36 18.09 15.40
N PHE A 189 -6.68 16.89 14.90
CA PHE A 189 -5.81 16.13 14.00
C PHE A 189 -5.61 16.83 12.65
N GLY A 190 -6.64 17.48 12.11
CA GLY A 190 -6.58 18.25 10.87
C GLY A 190 -6.04 19.68 11.01
N GLY A 191 -6.13 20.26 12.20
CA GLY A 191 -5.89 21.68 12.44
C GLY A 191 -4.67 22.01 13.29
N SER A 192 -4.19 21.09 14.14
CA SER A 192 -3.08 21.32 15.06
C SER A 192 -1.91 20.39 14.80
N ALA A 193 -0.78 20.95 14.37
CA ALA A 193 0.46 20.21 14.24
C ALA A 193 0.97 19.72 15.60
N LEU A 194 0.83 20.56 16.64
CA LEU A 194 1.22 20.22 18.01
C LEU A 194 0.43 19.00 18.51
N TYR A 195 -0.89 18.97 18.30
CA TYR A 195 -1.71 17.83 18.67
C TYR A 195 -1.27 16.55 17.96
N THR A 196 -1.10 16.62 16.64
CA THR A 196 -0.67 15.46 15.83
C THR A 196 0.68 14.92 16.29
N TYR A 197 1.66 15.81 16.56
CA TYR A 197 2.95 15.39 17.11
C TYR A 197 2.85 14.84 18.53
N ALA A 198 1.97 15.38 19.37
CA ALA A 198 1.75 14.86 20.73
C ALA A 198 1.13 13.44 20.68
N VAL A 199 0.18 13.18 19.78
CA VAL A 199 -0.35 11.84 19.53
C VAL A 199 0.77 10.89 19.15
N LEU A 200 1.61 11.26 18.20
CA LEU A 200 2.74 10.45 17.76
C LEU A 200 3.80 10.24 18.84
N ALA A 201 4.08 11.28 19.63
CA ALA A 201 5.01 11.19 20.75
C ALA A 201 4.49 10.29 21.89
N SER A 202 3.17 10.10 21.98
CA SER A 202 2.57 9.14 22.92
C SER A 202 2.72 7.69 22.48
N ALA A 203 3.10 7.45 21.21
CA ALA A 203 3.41 6.14 20.73
C ALA A 203 4.65 5.56 21.43
N SER A 204 4.62 4.29 21.79
CA SER A 204 5.81 3.60 22.24
C SER A 204 6.84 3.54 21.11
N ASP A 205 8.14 3.46 21.44
CA ASP A 205 9.21 3.38 20.44
C ASP A 205 9.03 2.18 19.50
N ALA A 206 8.44 1.09 19.98
CA ALA A 206 8.10 -0.09 19.18
C ALA A 206 7.09 0.18 18.05
N HIS A 207 6.31 1.25 18.15
CA HIS A 207 5.27 1.59 17.16
C HIS A 207 5.64 2.78 16.28
N ARG A 208 6.82 3.37 16.47
CA ARG A 208 7.27 4.54 15.70
C ARG A 208 7.86 4.18 14.35
N ASP A 209 8.25 2.95 14.18
CA ASP A 209 8.92 2.48 12.97
C ASP A 209 8.16 1.27 12.39
N ILE A 210 7.28 1.54 11.45
CA ILE A 210 6.62 0.49 10.64
C ILE A 210 7.65 -0.45 10.00
N ALA A 211 8.84 0.06 9.73
CA ALA A 211 9.91 -0.73 9.15
C ALA A 211 10.26 -1.97 9.99
N SER A 212 10.28 -1.82 11.32
CA SER A 212 10.57 -2.93 12.24
C SER A 212 9.46 -3.98 12.29
N LEU A 213 8.27 -3.65 11.80
CA LEU A 213 7.09 -4.54 11.82
C LEU A 213 6.93 -5.35 10.54
N TRP A 214 7.66 -4.99 9.47
CA TRP A 214 7.54 -5.68 8.19
C TRP A 214 7.90 -7.17 8.21
N PRO A 215 8.93 -7.63 8.93
CA PRO A 215 9.19 -9.07 9.02
C PRO A 215 7.98 -9.84 9.57
N ALA A 216 7.41 -9.39 10.68
CA ALA A 216 6.22 -10.03 11.26
C ALA A 216 5.01 -9.95 10.32
N LEU A 217 4.81 -8.81 9.64
CA LEU A 217 3.75 -8.68 8.65
C LEU A 217 3.92 -9.69 7.49
N LEU A 218 5.13 -9.90 7.01
CA LEU A 218 5.39 -10.86 5.94
C LEU A 218 5.16 -12.30 6.40
N GLU A 219 5.54 -12.64 7.63
CA GLU A 219 5.23 -13.93 8.27
C GLU A 219 3.73 -14.18 8.34
N ASP A 220 2.94 -13.15 8.62
CA ASP A 220 1.49 -13.26 8.71
C ASP A 220 0.79 -13.22 7.35
N THR A 221 1.41 -12.65 6.31
CA THR A 221 0.74 -12.39 5.03
C THR A 221 1.33 -13.16 3.86
N LEU A 222 2.59 -12.92 3.52
CA LEU A 222 3.21 -13.50 2.32
C LEU A 222 3.70 -14.94 2.56
N VAL A 223 4.29 -15.24 3.70
CA VAL A 223 4.80 -16.59 4.00
C VAL A 223 3.72 -17.67 3.86
N PRO A 224 2.50 -17.53 4.42
CA PRO A 224 1.44 -18.53 4.22
C PRO A 224 1.03 -18.70 2.76
N VAL A 225 1.15 -17.66 1.94
CA VAL A 225 0.88 -17.72 0.50
C VAL A 225 1.98 -18.51 -0.22
N LEU A 226 3.25 -18.29 0.15
CA LEU A 226 4.38 -19.02 -0.41
C LEU A 226 4.28 -20.52 -0.09
N ASP A 227 3.97 -20.86 1.16
CA ASP A 227 3.82 -22.25 1.59
C ASP A 227 2.66 -22.95 0.86
N ALA A 228 1.54 -22.25 0.64
CA ALA A 228 0.42 -22.77 -0.13
C ALA A 228 0.75 -22.89 -1.64
N ALA A 229 1.52 -21.95 -2.19
CA ALA A 229 1.97 -21.97 -3.58
C ALA A 229 2.93 -23.15 -3.81
N ASP A 230 3.88 -23.38 -2.90
CA ASP A 230 4.77 -24.54 -2.95
C ASP A 230 3.98 -25.86 -2.93
N ALA A 231 2.94 -25.96 -2.09
CA ALA A 231 2.09 -27.14 -2.01
C ALA A 231 1.28 -27.41 -3.27
N THR A 232 0.95 -26.39 -4.04
CA THR A 232 0.18 -26.49 -5.30
C THR A 232 1.07 -26.51 -6.55
N GLY A 233 2.37 -26.25 -6.42
CA GLY A 233 3.29 -26.09 -7.54
C GLY A 233 3.12 -24.78 -8.30
N THR A 234 2.48 -23.77 -7.66
CA THR A 234 2.32 -22.42 -8.21
C THR A 234 3.61 -21.63 -8.03
N GLU A 235 4.13 -21.03 -9.08
CA GLU A 235 5.25 -20.09 -8.94
C GLU A 235 4.77 -18.72 -8.43
N VAL A 236 5.60 -18.03 -7.62
CA VAL A 236 5.30 -16.70 -7.13
C VAL A 236 6.35 -15.71 -7.60
N VAL A 237 5.90 -14.58 -8.15
CA VAL A 237 6.75 -13.44 -8.52
C VAL A 237 6.33 -12.21 -7.73
N VAL A 238 7.29 -11.61 -7.03
CA VAL A 238 7.06 -10.43 -6.21
C VAL A 238 7.25 -9.16 -7.05
N LEU A 239 6.25 -8.27 -7.04
CA LEU A 239 6.28 -6.99 -7.74
C LEU A 239 6.45 -5.85 -6.74
N TYR A 240 7.58 -5.15 -6.79
CA TYR A 240 7.82 -3.98 -5.95
C TYR A 240 7.30 -2.72 -6.65
N ALA A 241 6.20 -2.17 -6.16
CA ALA A 241 5.62 -0.96 -6.69
C ALA A 241 6.31 0.30 -6.14
N PRO A 242 6.87 1.21 -6.98
CA PRO A 242 7.45 2.46 -6.52
C PRO A 242 6.39 3.53 -6.26
N ALA A 243 6.66 4.46 -5.34
CA ALA A 243 5.96 5.74 -5.36
C ALA A 243 6.42 6.61 -6.54
N LEU A 244 5.55 7.49 -6.98
CA LEU A 244 5.76 8.33 -8.17
C LEU A 244 6.14 9.77 -7.80
N ASP A 245 6.50 10.00 -6.54
CA ASP A 245 6.83 11.33 -5.98
C ASP A 245 8.30 11.72 -6.17
N ARG A 246 9.12 10.84 -6.77
CA ARG A 246 10.56 11.04 -6.92
C ARG A 246 11.15 10.23 -8.08
N PRO A 247 12.35 10.62 -8.62
CA PRO A 247 13.02 9.88 -9.67
C PRO A 247 13.26 8.39 -9.29
N PHE A 248 12.99 7.48 -10.21
CA PHE A 248 13.08 6.04 -9.98
C PHE A 248 14.50 5.58 -9.65
N ALA A 249 15.53 6.22 -10.21
CA ALA A 249 16.93 5.94 -9.88
C ALA A 249 17.26 6.16 -8.38
N THR A 250 16.42 6.90 -7.64
CA THR A 250 16.58 7.10 -6.18
C THR A 250 15.89 6.03 -5.35
N TRP A 251 15.16 5.12 -5.99
CA TRP A 251 14.50 4.02 -5.33
C TRP A 251 15.52 2.96 -4.94
N ARG A 252 15.79 2.87 -3.64
CA ARG A 252 16.70 1.89 -3.07
C ARG A 252 16.01 1.20 -1.91
N ALA A 253 16.21 -0.12 -1.79
CA ALA A 253 15.61 -0.93 -0.73
C ALA A 253 16.00 -0.42 0.67
N ASP A 254 17.21 0.09 0.83
CA ASP A 254 17.72 0.64 2.11
C ASP A 254 16.97 1.89 2.60
N ARG A 255 16.24 2.58 1.73
CA ARG A 255 15.40 3.74 2.07
C ARG A 255 13.94 3.38 2.34
N TYR A 256 13.57 2.15 2.04
CA TYR A 256 12.24 1.60 2.26
C TYR A 256 12.39 0.30 3.03
N PRO A 257 12.40 0.38 4.36
CA PRO A 257 12.59 -0.80 5.21
C PRO A 257 11.62 -1.93 4.93
N ALA A 258 10.42 -1.59 4.44
CA ALA A 258 9.46 -2.55 3.90
C ALA A 258 10.11 -3.44 2.83
N TYR A 259 10.77 -2.82 1.84
CA TYR A 259 11.40 -3.57 0.75
C TYR A 259 12.64 -4.32 1.20
N ALA A 260 13.38 -3.84 2.20
CA ALA A 260 14.49 -4.58 2.77
C ALA A 260 14.04 -5.91 3.41
N ALA A 261 12.91 -5.91 4.13
CA ALA A 261 12.33 -7.13 4.68
C ALA A 261 11.85 -8.09 3.58
N VAL A 262 11.20 -7.56 2.54
CA VAL A 262 10.78 -8.38 1.38
C VAL A 262 12.01 -8.91 0.62
N ASP A 263 13.07 -8.11 0.43
CA ASP A 263 14.32 -8.55 -0.20
C ASP A 263 14.96 -9.72 0.57
N ALA A 264 14.94 -9.68 1.90
CA ALA A 264 15.43 -10.77 2.73
C ALA A 264 14.62 -12.06 2.49
N LEU A 265 13.29 -11.97 2.47
CA LEU A 265 12.41 -13.11 2.21
C LEU A 265 12.57 -13.64 0.76
N VAL A 266 12.67 -12.74 -0.22
CA VAL A 266 12.91 -13.09 -1.63
C VAL A 266 14.22 -13.86 -1.78
N ALA A 267 15.28 -13.41 -1.11
CA ALA A 267 16.59 -14.10 -1.12
C ALA A 267 16.52 -15.45 -0.39
N GLU A 268 15.89 -15.52 0.79
CA GLU A 268 15.73 -16.74 1.57
C GLU A 268 14.96 -17.83 0.81
N ARG A 269 13.86 -17.46 0.16
CA ARG A 269 12.98 -18.39 -0.57
C ARG A 269 13.35 -18.52 -2.05
N SER A 270 14.42 -17.85 -2.53
CA SER A 270 14.87 -17.85 -3.92
C SER A 270 13.75 -17.46 -4.92
N LEU A 271 12.93 -16.48 -4.55
CA LEU A 271 11.82 -16.03 -5.37
C LEU A 271 12.27 -15.16 -6.54
N ASP A 272 11.53 -15.21 -7.65
CA ASP A 272 11.65 -14.19 -8.69
C ASP A 272 10.99 -12.88 -8.22
N ALA A 273 11.62 -11.76 -8.56
CA ALA A 273 11.16 -10.44 -8.15
C ALA A 273 11.38 -9.40 -9.26
N VAL A 274 10.45 -8.46 -9.37
CA VAL A 274 10.52 -7.36 -10.33
C VAL A 274 10.39 -6.02 -9.60
N ARG A 275 11.43 -5.23 -9.65
CA ARG A 275 11.41 -3.85 -9.16
C ARG A 275 10.89 -2.93 -10.25
N ILE A 276 9.64 -2.48 -10.13
CA ILE A 276 9.01 -1.64 -11.14
C ILE A 276 9.74 -0.31 -11.32
N ALA A 277 10.40 0.20 -10.28
CA ALA A 277 11.28 1.37 -10.42
C ALA A 277 12.41 1.16 -11.45
N GLU A 278 12.97 -0.05 -11.51
CA GLU A 278 14.01 -0.39 -12.51
C GLU A 278 13.41 -0.50 -13.92
N VAL A 279 12.16 -1.00 -14.02
CA VAL A 279 11.41 -1.04 -15.29
C VAL A 279 11.16 0.36 -15.83
N PHE A 280 10.85 1.31 -14.97
CA PHE A 280 10.63 2.71 -15.35
C PHE A 280 11.96 3.43 -15.66
N GLY A 281 13.06 3.04 -15.01
CA GLY A 281 14.39 3.55 -15.28
C GLY A 281 14.51 5.06 -15.10
N ASP A 282 14.97 5.75 -16.15
CA ASP A 282 15.14 7.21 -16.17
C ASP A 282 13.89 7.97 -16.63
N ALA A 283 12.74 7.30 -16.71
CA ALA A 283 11.49 7.97 -17.10
C ALA A 283 11.09 9.03 -16.05
N ASP A 284 10.41 10.07 -16.51
CA ASP A 284 9.79 11.05 -15.62
C ASP A 284 8.65 10.36 -14.83
N PRO A 285 8.67 10.38 -13.48
CA PRO A 285 7.60 9.82 -12.68
C PRO A 285 6.21 10.36 -13.04
N SER A 286 6.10 11.64 -13.43
CA SER A 286 4.83 12.24 -13.84
C SER A 286 4.28 11.67 -15.17
N ALA A 287 5.14 11.12 -16.01
CA ALA A 287 4.72 10.42 -17.23
C ALA A 287 4.29 8.97 -16.93
N MET A 288 4.82 8.37 -15.88
CA MET A 288 4.50 6.99 -15.47
C MET A 288 3.27 6.90 -14.57
N GLY A 289 2.79 8.01 -14.02
CA GLY A 289 1.67 8.06 -13.11
C GLY A 289 0.54 8.97 -13.56
N VAL A 290 -0.65 8.69 -13.05
CA VAL A 290 -1.83 9.58 -13.13
C VAL A 290 -1.92 10.50 -11.91
N ASP A 291 -1.18 10.20 -10.85
CA ASP A 291 -1.05 11.01 -9.64
C ASP A 291 0.40 10.98 -9.13
N ALA A 292 0.69 11.83 -8.14
CA ALA A 292 2.02 11.89 -7.54
C ALA A 292 2.25 10.81 -6.47
N CYS A 293 1.27 9.93 -6.24
CA CYS A 293 1.38 8.87 -5.23
C CYS A 293 1.99 7.61 -5.84
N CYS A 294 1.21 6.93 -6.64
CA CYS A 294 1.46 5.52 -6.87
C CYS A 294 0.68 4.90 -8.03
N HIS A 295 -0.38 5.53 -8.53
CA HIS A 295 -1.20 4.95 -9.60
C HIS A 295 -0.59 5.22 -10.96
N TYR A 296 -0.38 4.14 -11.72
CA TYR A 296 0.31 4.23 -13.01
C TYR A 296 -0.59 4.82 -14.09
N SER A 297 0.03 5.55 -15.01
CA SER A 297 -0.59 5.96 -16.27
C SER A 297 -0.72 4.76 -17.23
N VAL A 298 -1.43 4.95 -18.34
CA VAL A 298 -1.48 3.96 -19.44
C VAL A 298 -0.07 3.52 -19.86
N GLU A 299 0.86 4.48 -19.98
CA GLU A 299 2.25 4.17 -20.31
C GLU A 299 2.96 3.40 -19.21
N GLY A 300 2.72 3.74 -17.92
CA GLY A 300 3.26 2.99 -16.79
C GLY A 300 2.77 1.54 -16.80
N HIS A 301 1.48 1.32 -16.96
CA HIS A 301 0.90 -0.02 -17.05
C HIS A 301 1.45 -0.81 -18.25
N ARG A 302 1.58 -0.17 -19.41
CA ARG A 302 2.16 -0.80 -20.61
C ARG A 302 3.59 -1.29 -20.36
N ARG A 303 4.44 -0.46 -19.74
CA ARG A 303 5.83 -0.83 -19.41
C ARG A 303 5.91 -1.99 -18.42
N VAL A 304 5.04 -2.02 -17.42
CA VAL A 304 4.96 -3.15 -16.48
C VAL A 304 4.64 -4.43 -17.24
N ALA A 305 3.61 -4.43 -18.10
CA ALA A 305 3.25 -5.59 -18.89
C ALA A 305 4.39 -6.06 -19.81
N GLU A 306 5.08 -5.13 -20.47
CA GLU A 306 6.23 -5.44 -21.34
C GLU A 306 7.41 -6.04 -20.58
N ALA A 307 7.66 -5.62 -19.35
CA ALA A 307 8.71 -6.20 -18.52
C ALA A 307 8.37 -7.60 -18.00
N LEU A 308 7.08 -7.88 -17.79
CA LEU A 308 6.61 -9.18 -17.30
C LEU A 308 6.46 -10.22 -18.41
N GLU A 309 6.11 -9.81 -19.64
CA GLU A 309 5.89 -10.71 -20.76
C GLU A 309 7.04 -11.70 -21.01
N PRO A 310 8.32 -11.32 -21.15
CA PRO A 310 9.40 -12.26 -21.42
C PRO A 310 9.58 -13.28 -20.29
N ARG A 311 9.30 -12.88 -19.03
CA ARG A 311 9.35 -13.78 -17.86
C ARG A 311 8.27 -14.85 -17.92
N VAL A 312 7.06 -14.48 -18.32
CA VAL A 312 5.95 -15.41 -18.50
C VAL A 312 6.21 -16.32 -19.69
N ARG A 313 6.68 -15.78 -20.82
CA ARG A 313 7.00 -16.59 -22.00
C ARG A 313 8.10 -17.62 -21.75
N ALA A 314 9.10 -17.30 -20.93
CA ALA A 314 10.14 -18.26 -20.54
C ALA A 314 9.53 -19.44 -19.76
N ARG A 315 8.56 -19.18 -18.87
CA ARG A 315 7.84 -20.23 -18.12
C ARG A 315 6.96 -21.10 -19.01
N LEU A 316 6.22 -20.47 -19.92
CA LEU A 316 5.44 -21.20 -20.93
C LEU A 316 6.33 -22.14 -21.72
N THR A 317 7.50 -21.69 -22.21
CA THR A 317 8.45 -22.50 -22.93
C THR A 317 9.00 -23.65 -22.09
N ALA A 318 9.27 -23.41 -20.78
CA ALA A 318 9.75 -24.45 -19.88
C ALA A 318 8.68 -25.53 -19.60
N ARG A 319 7.41 -25.13 -19.48
CA ARG A 319 6.26 -26.06 -19.32
C ARG A 319 6.10 -27.00 -20.53
N ASP A 320 6.26 -26.46 -21.73
CA ASP A 320 6.07 -27.20 -22.98
C ASP A 320 7.31 -28.05 -23.37
N ALA A 321 8.42 -27.90 -22.65
CA ALA A 321 9.63 -28.66 -22.90
C ALA A 321 9.42 -30.12 -22.48
N PRO A 322 9.80 -31.10 -23.31
CA PRO A 322 9.70 -32.51 -22.95
C PRO A 322 10.59 -32.81 -21.74
N LEU A 323 10.03 -33.51 -20.75
CA LEU A 323 10.79 -33.93 -19.57
C LEU A 323 12.05 -34.70 -20.03
N PRO A 324 13.23 -34.43 -19.45
CA PRO A 324 14.43 -35.21 -19.73
C PRO A 324 14.16 -36.68 -19.40
N ARG A 325 14.40 -37.55 -20.40
CA ARG A 325 14.24 -39.02 -20.27
C ARG A 325 15.33 -39.62 -19.39
#